data_1e4a970d238aa2502e064bc45d2968c5
#
_entry.id   1e4a970d238aa2502e064bc45d2968c5
#
_cell.length_a   1.000
_cell.length_b   1.000
_cell.length_c   1.000
_cell.angle_alpha   90.00
_cell.angle_beta   90.00
_cell.angle_gamma   90.00
#
_symmetry.space_group_name_H-M   'P 1'
#
loop_
_entity.id
_entity.type
_entity.pdbx_description
1 polymer ?
#
loop_
_entity_poly.entity_id
_entity_poly.type
_entity_poly.pdbx_seq_one_letter_code
_entity_poly.pdbx_strand_id
1 'polypeptide(L)'
;MKKILLTTSVISICSLLLTSCTQSGMTTTDSASSTVTLTDESVAFADTLSTGTRNNTPVCLVPVASGITVYSNALASIDASNAAEGYIMVNYKGTNPKVKLQITGSNGVTYTYNLHGGYETFPLSSGDGSYKIAVYENVTGNQYSTALSQTIKVTITNVFGPNLYPNQYVNFNLTNQVVSQAMQLAESCNTDLEVVTKVYNYVTSTITYDHTKASTVQSGYTPNVDEIMASGTGICLDYAAVMASMLRSQNIPTRLEVGYAGQAYHAWISTYITDVGWVNGIIEFDGVNWSLMDPTFAANSSETALKNFIGNGSNYKTKYIY
;
A
#
# COMPACT_ATOMS: atom_id res chain seq x y z
N MET A 1 4.21 -51.06 16.55
CA MET A 1 4.72 -49.71 16.80
C MET A 1 5.02 -49.05 15.45
N LYS A 2 4.11 -48.24 14.89
CA LYS A 2 4.31 -47.54 13.63
C LYS A 2 4.88 -46.17 13.99
N LYS A 3 6.10 -45.89 13.56
CA LYS A 3 6.72 -44.55 13.65
C LYS A 3 6.05 -43.64 12.63
N ILE A 4 5.35 -42.62 13.12
CA ILE A 4 4.86 -41.51 12.31
C ILE A 4 6.02 -40.56 12.10
N LEU A 5 6.51 -40.46 10.86
CA LEU A 5 7.46 -39.43 10.44
C LEU A 5 6.71 -38.10 10.33
N LEU A 6 6.94 -37.19 11.27
CA LEU A 6 6.53 -35.78 11.10
C LEU A 6 7.52 -35.11 10.13
N THR A 7 7.07 -34.85 8.94
CA THR A 7 7.79 -33.96 8.01
C THR A 7 7.63 -32.53 8.48
N THR A 8 8.63 -32.01 9.19
CA THR A 8 8.76 -30.58 9.48
C THR A 8 9.11 -29.84 8.19
N SER A 9 8.12 -29.17 7.63
CA SER A 9 8.35 -28.23 6.53
C SER A 9 9.08 -26.99 7.09
N VAL A 10 10.38 -26.92 6.86
CA VAL A 10 11.21 -25.76 7.19
C VAL A 10 10.90 -24.68 6.16
N ILE A 11 10.07 -23.70 6.51
CA ILE A 11 9.86 -22.50 5.70
C ILE A 11 11.03 -21.56 5.97
N SER A 12 11.98 -21.53 5.03
CA SER A 12 13.04 -20.52 5.00
C SER A 12 12.40 -19.17 4.67
N ILE A 13 12.15 -18.35 5.69
CA ILE A 13 11.73 -16.97 5.50
C ILE A 13 12.98 -16.18 5.15
N CYS A 14 13.13 -15.88 3.86
CA CYS A 14 14.18 -15.01 3.36
C CYS A 14 14.05 -13.64 4.04
N SER A 15 14.96 -13.34 4.98
CA SER A 15 15.12 -12.02 5.56
C SER A 15 15.67 -11.10 4.47
N LEU A 16 14.78 -10.33 3.84
CA LEU A 16 15.15 -9.24 2.95
C LEU A 16 15.82 -8.14 3.79
N LEU A 17 17.14 -8.14 3.74
CA LEU A 17 17.93 -7.01 4.20
C LEU A 17 17.65 -5.83 3.27
N LEU A 18 17.13 -4.75 3.84
CA LEU A 18 17.10 -3.44 3.21
C LEU A 18 18.56 -2.98 3.05
N THR A 19 19.14 -3.21 1.87
CA THR A 19 20.43 -2.61 1.55
C THR A 19 20.20 -1.12 1.29
N SER A 20 20.87 -0.30 2.08
CA SER A 20 20.91 1.15 1.98
C SER A 20 21.23 1.63 0.57
N CYS A 21 20.56 2.69 0.11
CA CYS A 21 20.97 3.47 -1.06
C CYS A 21 22.35 4.07 -0.82
N THR A 22 23.40 3.42 -1.32
CA THR A 22 24.72 4.06 -1.50
C THR A 22 24.78 4.60 -2.93
N GLN A 23 24.95 5.90 -3.04
CA GLN A 23 25.24 6.61 -4.28
C GLN A 23 26.57 6.12 -4.86
N SER A 24 26.52 5.44 -6.00
CA SER A 24 27.73 5.15 -6.80
C SER A 24 27.68 5.96 -8.08
N GLY A 25 28.74 6.72 -8.30
CA GLY A 25 28.92 7.63 -9.42
C GLY A 25 28.81 6.91 -10.78
N MET A 26 28.13 7.58 -11.69
CA MET A 26 27.89 7.15 -13.05
C MET A 26 29.00 7.66 -13.96
N THR A 27 29.76 6.75 -14.57
CA THR A 27 30.62 7.03 -15.72
C THR A 27 29.80 6.87 -16.99
N THR A 28 29.80 7.92 -17.80
CA THR A 28 29.18 8.01 -19.11
C THR A 28 29.95 7.17 -20.15
N THR A 29 29.24 6.35 -20.93
CA THR A 29 29.66 5.98 -22.30
C THR A 29 28.46 6.02 -23.25
N ASP A 30 28.72 6.60 -24.42
CA ASP A 30 27.84 6.98 -25.51
C ASP A 30 27.09 5.87 -26.24
N SER A 31 25.99 6.31 -26.86
CA SER A 31 25.48 5.99 -28.21
C SER A 31 24.51 4.83 -28.38
N ALA A 32 23.25 5.16 -28.64
CA ALA A 32 22.57 4.92 -29.92
C ALA A 32 21.16 5.53 -29.92
N SER A 33 20.97 6.51 -30.78
CA SER A 33 19.68 7.11 -31.13
C SER A 33 18.82 6.08 -31.89
N SER A 34 17.69 5.69 -31.30
CA SER A 34 16.56 5.15 -32.06
C SER A 34 15.35 6.06 -31.81
N THR A 35 15.07 6.88 -32.83
CA THR A 35 13.88 7.72 -32.94
C THR A 35 12.65 6.81 -33.03
N VAL A 36 11.93 6.66 -31.93
CA VAL A 36 10.55 6.14 -31.97
C VAL A 36 9.66 7.35 -32.20
N THR A 37 9.09 7.43 -33.37
CA THR A 37 8.01 8.36 -33.71
C THR A 37 6.79 7.95 -32.87
N LEU A 38 6.52 8.66 -31.79
CA LEU A 38 5.26 8.60 -31.10
C LEU A 38 4.21 9.25 -32.01
N THR A 39 3.31 8.45 -32.57
CA THR A 39 2.11 8.97 -33.20
C THR A 39 1.29 9.69 -32.12
N ASP A 40 0.98 10.92 -32.46
CA ASP A 40 0.22 11.90 -31.70
C ASP A 40 -1.20 11.38 -31.44
N GLU A 41 -1.39 10.60 -30.37
CA GLU A 41 -2.67 10.46 -29.66
C GLU A 41 -2.56 11.25 -28.36
N SER A 42 -2.43 12.57 -28.49
CA SER A 42 -2.81 13.50 -27.45
C SER A 42 -4.32 13.44 -27.30
N VAL A 43 -4.80 12.45 -26.55
CA VAL A 43 -6.18 12.42 -26.09
C VAL A 43 -6.34 13.66 -25.22
N ALA A 44 -7.11 14.62 -25.70
CA ALA A 44 -7.53 15.79 -24.95
C ALA A 44 -8.41 15.31 -23.76
N PHE A 45 -7.78 14.95 -22.65
CA PHE A 45 -8.48 14.60 -21.40
C PHE A 45 -9.10 15.81 -20.68
N ALA A 46 -8.91 17.02 -21.20
CA ALA A 46 -9.38 18.25 -20.56
C ALA A 46 -10.91 18.45 -20.63
N ASP A 47 -11.64 17.76 -21.53
CA ASP A 47 -13.04 18.07 -21.78
C ASP A 47 -14.07 17.02 -21.23
N THR A 48 -13.64 15.98 -20.54
CA THR A 48 -14.54 14.96 -19.97
C THR A 48 -14.48 14.83 -18.44
N LEU A 49 -13.78 15.71 -17.74
CA LEU A 49 -13.83 15.75 -16.28
C LEU A 49 -15.22 16.25 -15.87
N SER A 50 -15.96 15.39 -15.17
CA SER A 50 -17.27 15.71 -14.59
C SER A 50 -17.26 17.09 -13.96
N THR A 51 -18.08 18.01 -14.47
CA THR A 51 -18.24 19.37 -13.94
C THR A 51 -19.09 19.43 -12.67
N GLY A 52 -19.30 18.29 -12.01
CA GLY A 52 -20.02 18.18 -10.74
C GLY A 52 -19.15 18.63 -9.56
N THR A 53 -19.75 19.37 -8.63
CA THR A 53 -19.11 19.69 -7.36
C THR A 53 -18.82 18.40 -6.60
N ARG A 54 -17.53 18.12 -6.34
CA ARG A 54 -17.11 16.96 -5.57
C ARG A 54 -17.63 17.05 -4.12
N ASN A 55 -18.07 15.92 -3.55
CA ASN A 55 -18.35 15.86 -2.12
C ASN A 55 -17.04 15.68 -1.34
N ASN A 56 -16.64 16.70 -0.58
CA ASN A 56 -15.38 16.74 0.18
C ASN A 56 -15.56 16.35 1.67
N THR A 57 -16.74 15.84 2.04
CA THR A 57 -16.96 15.29 3.39
C THR A 57 -16.11 14.02 3.56
N PRO A 58 -15.29 13.92 4.63
CA PRO A 58 -14.50 12.72 4.87
C PRO A 58 -15.35 11.46 5.00
N VAL A 59 -14.92 10.38 4.35
CA VAL A 59 -15.53 9.06 4.42
C VAL A 59 -14.48 8.06 4.91
N CYS A 60 -14.55 7.70 6.19
CA CYS A 60 -13.69 6.66 6.73
C CYS A 60 -14.50 5.37 6.90
N LEU A 61 -14.26 4.40 6.02
CA LEU A 61 -14.88 3.09 6.13
C LEU A 61 -14.39 2.39 7.40
N VAL A 62 -15.30 1.73 8.11
CA VAL A 62 -14.98 1.02 9.35
C VAL A 62 -15.09 -0.49 9.09
N PRO A 63 -13.98 -1.24 9.11
CA PRO A 63 -14.04 -2.69 8.98
C PRO A 63 -14.75 -3.33 10.18
N VAL A 64 -15.56 -4.34 9.91
CA VAL A 64 -16.34 -5.06 10.93
C VAL A 64 -16.10 -6.56 10.82
N ALA A 65 -15.82 -7.22 11.94
CA ALA A 65 -15.88 -8.69 12.05
C ALA A 65 -17.33 -9.11 12.29
N SER A 66 -18.08 -9.30 11.19
CA SER A 66 -19.54 -9.49 11.24
C SER A 66 -19.98 -10.83 11.81
N GLY A 67 -19.07 -11.82 11.93
CA GLY A 67 -19.37 -13.11 12.57
C GLY A 67 -20.23 -14.08 11.74
N ILE A 68 -20.49 -13.77 10.44
CA ILE A 68 -21.37 -14.58 9.58
C ILE A 68 -20.59 -15.76 8.98
N THR A 69 -19.38 -15.53 8.47
CA THR A 69 -18.51 -16.55 7.91
C THR A 69 -17.19 -16.56 8.66
N VAL A 70 -17.10 -17.44 9.67
CA VAL A 70 -15.97 -17.47 10.59
C VAL A 70 -15.34 -18.85 10.62
N TYR A 71 -14.03 -18.91 10.50
CA TYR A 71 -13.21 -20.08 10.69
C TYR A 71 -12.36 -19.88 11.95
N SER A 72 -12.53 -20.70 12.97
CA SER A 72 -11.87 -20.46 14.25
C SER A 72 -11.52 -21.73 15.01
N ASN A 73 -10.54 -21.60 15.90
CA ASN A 73 -10.20 -22.57 16.93
C ASN A 73 -9.87 -21.85 18.25
N ALA A 74 -9.24 -22.52 19.20
CA ALA A 74 -8.87 -21.91 20.48
C ALA A 74 -7.84 -20.77 20.33
N LEU A 75 -6.97 -20.81 19.31
CA LEU A 75 -5.84 -19.89 19.15
C LEU A 75 -6.13 -18.73 18.22
N ALA A 76 -6.98 -18.88 17.21
CA ALA A 76 -7.21 -17.84 16.23
C ALA A 76 -8.63 -17.89 15.64
N SER A 77 -9.03 -16.78 15.02
CA SER A 77 -10.29 -16.63 14.29
C SER A 77 -10.04 -15.84 13.00
N ILE A 78 -10.55 -16.34 11.89
CA ILE A 78 -10.57 -15.69 10.58
C ILE A 78 -12.04 -15.37 10.27
N ASP A 79 -12.41 -14.12 10.27
CA ASP A 79 -13.72 -13.64 9.83
C ASP A 79 -13.64 -13.21 8.36
N ALA A 80 -14.26 -14.01 7.50
CA ALA A 80 -14.34 -13.78 6.06
C ALA A 80 -15.71 -13.24 5.63
N SER A 81 -16.53 -12.77 6.56
CA SER A 81 -17.90 -12.30 6.30
C SER A 81 -17.96 -11.19 5.28
N ASN A 82 -16.94 -10.35 5.24
CA ASN A 82 -16.85 -9.19 4.36
C ASN A 82 -15.83 -9.38 3.22
N ALA A 83 -15.54 -10.63 2.85
CA ALA A 83 -14.61 -10.90 1.75
C ALA A 83 -15.08 -10.32 0.41
N ALA A 84 -16.39 -10.20 0.18
CA ALA A 84 -16.96 -9.53 -0.99
C ALA A 84 -16.70 -8.01 -1.02
N GLU A 85 -16.49 -7.40 0.16
CA GLU A 85 -16.06 -6.00 0.31
C GLU A 85 -14.53 -5.83 0.16
N GLY A 86 -13.81 -6.92 -0.09
CA GLY A 86 -12.38 -6.89 -0.36
C GLY A 86 -11.48 -6.96 0.87
N TYR A 87 -11.98 -7.38 2.02
CA TYR A 87 -11.17 -7.58 3.21
C TYR A 87 -11.62 -8.79 4.05
N ILE A 88 -10.69 -9.25 4.88
CA ILE A 88 -10.96 -10.18 5.99
C ILE A 88 -10.48 -9.57 7.30
N MET A 89 -11.00 -10.07 8.40
CA MET A 89 -10.49 -9.73 9.73
C MET A 89 -9.96 -10.97 10.43
N VAL A 90 -8.80 -10.84 11.06
CA VAL A 90 -8.15 -11.95 11.77
C VAL A 90 -7.85 -11.55 13.21
N ASN A 91 -8.21 -12.44 14.15
CA ASN A 91 -7.93 -12.27 15.56
C ASN A 91 -7.08 -13.44 16.06
N TYR A 92 -5.93 -13.12 16.64
CA TYR A 92 -5.16 -14.09 17.42
C TYR A 92 -5.56 -14.01 18.90
N LYS A 93 -5.93 -15.16 19.48
CA LYS A 93 -6.48 -15.29 20.85
C LYS A 93 -5.50 -15.88 21.84
N GLY A 94 -4.35 -16.36 21.35
CA GLY A 94 -3.31 -16.94 22.19
C GLY A 94 -2.47 -15.89 22.92
N THR A 95 -1.41 -16.35 23.59
CA THR A 95 -0.50 -15.50 24.39
C THR A 95 0.90 -15.36 23.80
N ASN A 96 1.15 -15.95 22.62
CA ASN A 96 2.46 -15.86 21.98
C ASN A 96 2.69 -14.42 21.48
N PRO A 97 3.78 -13.73 21.90
CA PRO A 97 4.03 -12.34 21.50
C PRO A 97 4.53 -12.18 20.06
N LYS A 98 4.84 -13.29 19.38
CA LYS A 98 5.40 -13.27 18.03
C LYS A 98 4.58 -14.17 17.10
N VAL A 99 3.59 -13.57 16.47
CA VAL A 99 2.63 -14.25 15.60
C VAL A 99 2.66 -13.65 14.21
N LYS A 100 2.62 -14.53 13.21
CA LYS A 100 2.56 -14.16 11.80
C LYS A 100 1.22 -14.55 11.19
N LEU A 101 0.69 -13.69 10.34
CA LEU A 101 -0.36 -14.03 9.39
C LEU A 101 0.25 -14.09 7.99
N GLN A 102 -0.07 -15.13 7.24
CA GLN A 102 0.20 -15.18 5.80
C GLN A 102 -1.11 -15.27 5.02
N ILE A 103 -1.22 -14.45 4.00
CA ILE A 103 -2.31 -14.47 3.03
C ILE A 103 -1.71 -14.69 1.65
N THR A 104 -1.98 -15.85 1.04
CA THR A 104 -1.57 -16.14 -0.33
C THR A 104 -2.77 -15.99 -1.24
N GLY A 105 -2.73 -15.04 -2.14
CA GLY A 105 -3.82 -14.75 -3.08
C GLY A 105 -3.83 -15.66 -4.30
N SER A 106 -4.83 -15.48 -5.16
CA SER A 106 -5.02 -16.24 -6.41
C SER A 106 -3.88 -16.06 -7.42
N ASN A 107 -3.17 -14.94 -7.34
CA ASN A 107 -2.00 -14.62 -8.16
C ASN A 107 -0.69 -15.27 -7.64
N GLY A 108 -0.75 -16.05 -6.55
CA GLY A 108 0.40 -16.71 -5.93
C GLY A 108 1.25 -15.79 -5.02
N VAL A 109 0.93 -14.50 -4.92
CA VAL A 109 1.65 -13.58 -4.02
C VAL A 109 1.26 -13.88 -2.57
N THR A 110 2.27 -14.03 -1.71
CA THR A 110 2.09 -14.25 -0.27
C THR A 110 2.45 -12.98 0.50
N TYR A 111 1.47 -12.42 1.16
CA TYR A 111 1.60 -11.32 2.11
C TYR A 111 1.89 -11.86 3.50
N THR A 112 2.81 -11.25 4.23
CA THR A 112 3.14 -11.64 5.61
C THR A 112 3.01 -10.44 6.54
N TYR A 113 2.19 -10.60 7.56
CA TYR A 113 1.89 -9.60 8.57
C TYR A 113 2.30 -10.07 9.96
N ASN A 114 2.54 -9.14 10.89
CA ASN A 114 2.56 -9.42 12.31
C ASN A 114 1.15 -9.23 12.87
N LEU A 115 0.69 -10.11 13.76
CA LEU A 115 -0.55 -9.91 14.51
C LEU A 115 -0.24 -9.36 15.89
N HIS A 116 -1.03 -8.37 16.32
CA HIS A 116 -0.85 -7.65 17.59
C HIS A 116 -1.96 -7.98 18.61
N GLY A 117 -2.96 -8.76 18.20
CA GLY A 117 -4.11 -9.16 19.02
C GLY A 117 -5.36 -8.31 18.76
N GLY A 118 -6.53 -8.86 19.10
CA GLY A 118 -7.80 -8.32 18.62
C GLY A 118 -8.05 -8.62 17.14
N TYR A 119 -9.18 -8.15 16.62
CA TYR A 119 -9.45 -8.25 15.19
C TYR A 119 -8.71 -7.15 14.43
N GLU A 120 -7.87 -7.57 13.50
CA GLU A 120 -7.12 -6.70 12.59
C GLU A 120 -7.58 -6.93 11.14
N THR A 121 -7.54 -5.90 10.31
CA THR A 121 -8.07 -5.91 8.95
C THR A 121 -6.97 -6.12 7.92
N PHE A 122 -7.24 -7.01 6.94
CA PHE A 122 -6.31 -7.38 5.89
C PHE A 122 -6.99 -7.33 4.53
N PRO A 123 -6.46 -6.57 3.56
CA PRO A 123 -7.04 -6.44 2.23
C PRO A 123 -6.84 -7.71 1.40
N LEU A 124 -7.80 -7.97 0.52
CA LEU A 124 -7.76 -9.07 -0.46
C LEU A 124 -7.32 -8.50 -1.82
N SER A 125 -6.06 -8.11 -1.93
CA SER A 125 -5.52 -7.31 -3.06
C SER A 125 -5.26 -8.12 -4.34
N SER A 126 -5.52 -9.44 -4.36
CA SER A 126 -5.32 -10.29 -5.54
C SER A 126 -6.58 -10.46 -6.42
N GLY A 127 -7.65 -9.71 -6.14
CA GLY A 127 -8.91 -9.83 -6.86
C GLY A 127 -9.68 -11.12 -6.56
N ASP A 128 -10.51 -11.54 -7.48
CA ASP A 128 -11.29 -12.77 -7.36
C ASP A 128 -10.39 -14.01 -7.33
N GLY A 129 -10.86 -15.04 -6.61
CA GLY A 129 -10.21 -16.34 -6.63
C GLY A 129 -10.01 -16.98 -5.25
N SER A 130 -9.01 -17.84 -5.15
CA SER A 130 -8.72 -18.60 -3.95
C SER A 130 -7.67 -17.90 -3.10
N TYR A 131 -7.94 -17.78 -1.81
CA TYR A 131 -7.02 -17.22 -0.82
C TYR A 131 -6.73 -18.25 0.25
N LYS A 132 -5.44 -18.53 0.46
CA LYS A 132 -4.98 -19.32 1.63
C LYS A 132 -4.56 -18.35 2.71
N ILE A 133 -5.20 -18.45 3.86
CA ILE A 133 -4.98 -17.63 5.05
C ILE A 133 -4.43 -18.53 6.15
N ALA A 134 -3.27 -18.20 6.73
CA ALA A 134 -2.65 -19.03 7.75
C ALA A 134 -2.02 -18.17 8.86
N VAL A 135 -2.39 -18.48 10.10
CA VAL A 135 -1.83 -17.90 11.34
C VAL A 135 -0.76 -18.82 11.87
N TYR A 136 0.39 -18.28 12.23
CA TYR A 136 1.55 -18.99 12.71
C TYR A 136 2.05 -18.41 14.02
N GLU A 137 2.30 -19.29 15.00
CA GLU A 137 2.97 -18.95 16.25
C GLU A 137 4.47 -19.23 16.18
N ASN A 138 5.28 -18.34 16.69
CA ASN A 138 6.71 -18.57 16.80
C ASN A 138 7.00 -19.67 17.82
N VAL A 139 7.84 -20.62 17.46
CA VAL A 139 8.32 -21.69 18.35
C VAL A 139 9.68 -21.34 18.92
N THR A 140 10.64 -21.03 18.04
CA THR A 140 11.98 -20.59 18.42
C THR A 140 12.67 -19.93 17.22
N GLY A 141 13.42 -18.85 17.45
CA GLY A 141 14.11 -18.14 16.38
C GLY A 141 13.19 -17.76 15.22
N ASN A 142 13.40 -18.35 14.04
CA ASN A 142 12.59 -18.17 12.84
C ASN A 142 11.69 -19.38 12.51
N GLN A 143 11.51 -20.29 13.46
CA GLN A 143 10.64 -21.46 13.30
C GLN A 143 9.23 -21.12 13.81
N TYR A 144 8.23 -21.48 13.02
CA TYR A 144 6.83 -21.23 13.31
C TYR A 144 6.00 -22.49 13.17
N SER A 145 5.00 -22.66 14.02
CA SER A 145 3.96 -23.69 13.92
C SER A 145 2.65 -23.07 13.45
N THR A 146 1.86 -23.82 12.68
CA THR A 146 0.55 -23.36 12.23
C THR A 146 -0.44 -23.38 13.38
N ALA A 147 -0.99 -22.23 13.75
CA ALA A 147 -2.07 -22.11 14.72
C ALA A 147 -3.45 -22.31 14.07
N LEU A 148 -3.69 -21.73 12.88
CA LEU A 148 -4.91 -21.89 12.11
C LEU A 148 -4.60 -21.72 10.63
N SER A 149 -5.22 -22.51 9.76
CA SER A 149 -5.11 -22.33 8.30
C SER A 149 -6.44 -22.61 7.63
N GLN A 150 -6.85 -21.73 6.72
CA GLN A 150 -8.08 -21.84 5.96
C GLN A 150 -7.87 -21.38 4.52
N THR A 151 -8.51 -22.06 3.57
CA THR A 151 -8.62 -21.60 2.18
C THR A 151 -10.05 -21.19 1.91
N ILE A 152 -10.23 -19.98 1.37
CA ILE A 152 -11.54 -19.45 1.00
C ILE A 152 -11.56 -19.13 -0.49
N LYS A 153 -12.76 -19.20 -1.11
CA LYS A 153 -13.02 -18.66 -2.44
C LYS A 153 -13.69 -17.30 -2.28
N VAL A 154 -13.20 -16.31 -2.98
CA VAL A 154 -13.66 -14.93 -2.90
C VAL A 154 -14.11 -14.47 -4.27
N THR A 155 -15.25 -13.77 -4.32
CA THR A 155 -15.68 -12.91 -5.41
C THR A 155 -15.86 -11.51 -4.82
N ILE A 156 -15.05 -10.57 -5.25
CA ILE A 156 -15.07 -9.19 -4.74
C ILE A 156 -16.14 -8.42 -5.53
N THR A 157 -17.17 -7.97 -4.84
CA THR A 157 -18.23 -7.13 -5.43
C THR A 157 -17.91 -5.65 -5.30
N ASN A 158 -17.23 -5.25 -4.24
CA ASN A 158 -16.70 -3.90 -4.09
C ASN A 158 -15.23 -3.85 -4.57
N VAL A 159 -15.05 -3.57 -5.86
CA VAL A 159 -13.71 -3.57 -6.51
C VAL A 159 -12.74 -2.55 -5.91
N PHE A 160 -13.24 -1.53 -5.23
CA PHE A 160 -12.44 -0.51 -4.56
C PHE A 160 -12.22 -0.79 -3.07
N GLY A 161 -12.98 -1.71 -2.48
CA GLY A 161 -12.91 -2.02 -1.06
C GLY A 161 -11.50 -2.27 -0.53
N PRO A 162 -10.66 -3.14 -1.16
CA PRO A 162 -9.29 -3.36 -0.73
C PRO A 162 -8.44 -2.08 -0.63
N ASN A 163 -8.82 -1.02 -1.38
CA ASN A 163 -8.07 0.23 -1.53
C ASN A 163 -8.80 1.44 -0.90
N LEU A 164 -9.88 1.19 -0.14
CA LEU A 164 -10.64 2.20 0.60
C LEU A 164 -10.67 1.90 2.10
N TYR A 165 -10.78 0.62 2.50
CA TYR A 165 -10.76 0.25 3.91
C TYR A 165 -9.37 0.48 4.53
N PRO A 166 -9.32 0.95 5.81
CA PRO A 166 -8.07 0.97 6.56
C PRO A 166 -7.54 -0.44 6.81
N ASN A 167 -6.22 -0.55 6.90
CA ASN A 167 -5.51 -1.80 7.20
C ASN A 167 -4.22 -1.48 7.99
N GLN A 168 -3.37 -2.47 8.28
CA GLN A 168 -2.15 -2.25 9.08
C GLN A 168 -1.17 -1.22 8.47
N TYR A 169 -1.09 -1.09 7.14
CA TYR A 169 -0.17 -0.18 6.45
C TYR A 169 -0.79 1.18 6.14
N VAL A 170 -2.11 1.22 6.00
CA VAL A 170 -2.88 2.44 5.75
C VAL A 170 -3.94 2.52 6.84
N ASN A 171 -3.52 2.93 8.05
CA ASN A 171 -4.36 2.94 9.23
C ASN A 171 -4.85 4.35 9.54
N PHE A 172 -6.14 4.57 9.41
CA PHE A 172 -6.78 5.88 9.65
C PHE A 172 -8.24 5.71 10.09
N ASN A 173 -8.74 6.73 10.76
CA ASN A 173 -10.15 6.87 11.16
C ASN A 173 -10.48 8.36 11.28
N LEU A 174 -11.75 8.69 11.51
CA LEU A 174 -12.24 10.08 11.59
C LEU A 174 -11.56 10.95 12.65
N THR A 175 -10.89 10.37 13.64
CA THR A 175 -10.24 11.12 14.73
C THR A 175 -8.76 11.44 14.45
N ASN A 176 -8.18 10.85 13.41
CA ASN A 176 -6.78 11.06 13.07
C ASN A 176 -6.55 12.44 12.43
N GLN A 177 -5.41 13.06 12.77
CA GLN A 177 -5.01 14.35 12.21
C GLN A 177 -4.89 14.31 10.67
N VAL A 178 -4.45 13.20 10.12
CA VAL A 178 -4.33 13.00 8.67
C VAL A 178 -5.67 13.19 7.94
N VAL A 179 -6.78 12.80 8.55
CA VAL A 179 -8.13 12.94 7.97
C VAL A 179 -8.61 14.38 8.02
N SER A 180 -8.43 15.08 9.16
CA SER A 180 -8.79 16.49 9.25
C SER A 180 -7.95 17.37 8.31
N GLN A 181 -6.67 17.05 8.13
CA GLN A 181 -5.81 17.75 7.16
C GLN A 181 -6.27 17.50 5.72
N ALA A 182 -6.62 16.24 5.37
CA ALA A 182 -7.14 15.91 4.06
C ALA A 182 -8.45 16.67 3.75
N MET A 183 -9.34 16.78 4.72
CA MET A 183 -10.57 17.57 4.59
C MET A 183 -10.28 19.04 4.28
N GLN A 184 -9.34 19.67 5.01
CA GLN A 184 -8.93 21.06 4.76
C GLN A 184 -8.36 21.26 3.36
N LEU A 185 -7.49 20.33 2.92
CA LEU A 185 -6.91 20.37 1.57
C LEU A 185 -7.98 20.23 0.49
N ALA A 186 -9.00 19.38 0.73
CA ALA A 186 -10.06 19.12 -0.23
C ALA A 186 -11.14 20.21 -0.30
N GLU A 187 -11.27 21.07 0.72
CA GLU A 187 -12.39 22.00 0.89
C GLU A 187 -12.75 22.81 -0.37
N SER A 188 -11.74 23.25 -1.12
CA SER A 188 -11.93 24.03 -2.36
C SER A 188 -11.75 23.22 -3.65
N CYS A 189 -11.69 21.88 -3.56
CA CYS A 189 -11.50 21.02 -4.73
C CYS A 189 -12.82 20.62 -5.36
N ASN A 190 -12.89 20.63 -6.69
CA ASN A 190 -14.04 20.22 -7.47
C ASN A 190 -13.85 18.83 -8.10
N THR A 191 -12.63 18.32 -8.18
CA THR A 191 -12.27 17.05 -8.80
C THR A 191 -11.37 16.21 -7.88
N ASP A 192 -11.35 14.89 -8.10
CA ASP A 192 -10.42 13.98 -7.40
C ASP A 192 -8.97 14.36 -7.68
N LEU A 193 -8.67 14.79 -8.91
CA LEU A 193 -7.34 15.21 -9.30
C LEU A 193 -6.82 16.41 -8.51
N GLU A 194 -7.68 17.43 -8.29
CA GLU A 194 -7.30 18.58 -7.48
C GLU A 194 -6.98 18.15 -6.03
N VAL A 195 -7.74 17.20 -5.47
CA VAL A 195 -7.43 16.64 -4.15
C VAL A 195 -6.10 15.90 -4.16
N VAL A 196 -5.87 15.03 -5.13
CA VAL A 196 -4.59 14.30 -5.27
C VAL A 196 -3.42 15.26 -5.37
N THR A 197 -3.53 16.30 -6.20
CA THR A 197 -2.49 17.32 -6.38
C THR A 197 -2.19 18.07 -5.08
N LYS A 198 -3.22 18.47 -4.33
CA LYS A 198 -3.03 19.18 -3.06
C LYS A 198 -2.45 18.29 -1.97
N VAL A 199 -2.92 17.03 -1.86
CA VAL A 199 -2.37 16.05 -0.92
C VAL A 199 -0.91 15.77 -1.26
N TYR A 200 -0.58 15.55 -2.52
CA TYR A 200 0.79 15.39 -2.99
C TYR A 200 1.69 16.56 -2.56
N ASN A 201 1.32 17.79 -2.95
CA ASN A 201 2.11 18.98 -2.65
C ASN A 201 2.28 19.17 -1.13
N TYR A 202 1.24 18.92 -0.35
CA TYR A 202 1.30 18.97 1.11
C TYR A 202 2.31 17.96 1.66
N VAL A 203 2.18 16.69 1.31
CA VAL A 203 3.04 15.63 1.84
C VAL A 203 4.51 15.86 1.46
N THR A 204 4.79 16.21 0.19
CA THR A 204 6.16 16.44 -0.27
C THR A 204 6.80 17.71 0.30
N SER A 205 6.00 18.70 0.72
CA SER A 205 6.51 19.94 1.33
C SER A 205 6.61 19.88 2.84
N THR A 206 5.87 18.99 3.51
CA THR A 206 5.79 18.95 4.98
C THR A 206 6.53 17.79 5.62
N ILE A 207 6.75 16.69 4.88
CA ILE A 207 7.50 15.55 5.38
C ILE A 207 8.91 15.56 4.77
N THR A 208 9.93 15.48 5.64
CA THR A 208 11.33 15.35 5.26
C THR A 208 11.77 13.89 5.32
N TYR A 209 12.59 13.46 4.36
CA TYR A 209 13.03 12.07 4.32
C TYR A 209 13.99 11.73 5.46
N ASP A 210 13.68 10.67 6.21
CA ASP A 210 14.49 10.19 7.35
C ASP A 210 15.46 9.09 6.89
N HIS A 211 16.68 9.51 6.50
CA HIS A 211 17.77 8.61 6.10
C HIS A 211 18.21 7.66 7.22
N THR A 212 18.13 8.11 8.48
CA THR A 212 18.49 7.27 9.64
C THR A 212 17.48 6.14 9.81
N LYS A 213 16.19 6.47 9.82
CA LYS A 213 15.11 5.48 9.87
C LYS A 213 15.18 4.52 8.68
N ALA A 214 15.41 5.03 7.46
CA ALA A 214 15.53 4.21 6.26
C ALA A 214 16.64 3.14 6.36
N SER A 215 17.76 3.46 7.03
CA SER A 215 18.87 2.54 7.21
C SER A 215 18.71 1.57 8.39
N THR A 216 17.80 1.83 9.33
CA THR A 216 17.66 1.10 10.59
C THR A 216 16.32 0.41 10.78
N VAL A 217 15.31 0.74 9.97
CA VAL A 217 13.95 0.20 10.08
C VAL A 217 13.96 -1.32 9.97
N GLN A 218 13.24 -1.96 10.87
CA GLN A 218 13.16 -3.41 10.92
C GLN A 218 12.01 -3.97 10.08
N SER A 219 12.16 -5.20 9.61
CA SER A 219 11.08 -5.92 8.93
C SER A 219 9.83 -6.02 9.82
N GLY A 220 8.67 -5.73 9.25
CA GLY A 220 7.40 -5.71 9.97
C GLY A 220 7.03 -4.36 10.56
N TYR A 221 7.80 -3.31 10.25
CA TYR A 221 7.41 -1.94 10.55
C TYR A 221 6.07 -1.61 9.87
N THR A 222 5.17 -0.97 10.62
CA THR A 222 3.90 -0.42 10.13
C THR A 222 3.86 1.08 10.42
N PRO A 223 3.46 1.93 9.45
CA PRO A 223 3.40 3.39 9.64
C PRO A 223 2.35 3.79 10.68
N ASN A 224 2.66 4.79 11.49
CA ASN A 224 1.70 5.52 12.30
C ASN A 224 1.54 6.93 11.73
N VAL A 225 0.43 7.17 11.05
CA VAL A 225 0.23 8.41 10.27
C VAL A 225 0.20 9.66 11.13
N ASP A 226 -0.33 9.60 12.37
CA ASP A 226 -0.34 10.77 13.27
C ASP A 226 1.07 11.08 13.81
N GLU A 227 1.89 10.07 14.12
CA GLU A 227 3.28 10.28 14.53
C GLU A 227 4.11 10.84 13.36
N ILE A 228 3.90 10.39 12.14
CA ILE A 228 4.57 10.90 10.95
C ILE A 228 4.19 12.37 10.72
N MET A 229 2.91 12.69 10.80
CA MET A 229 2.40 14.07 10.67
C MET A 229 2.97 14.99 11.75
N ALA A 230 3.04 14.51 12.99
CA ALA A 230 3.55 15.29 14.13
C ALA A 230 5.06 15.52 14.05
N SER A 231 5.84 14.53 13.58
CA SER A 231 7.29 14.64 13.46
C SER A 231 7.74 15.40 12.19
N GLY A 232 6.91 15.38 11.14
CA GLY A 232 7.28 15.89 9.82
C GLY A 232 8.44 15.13 9.17
N THR A 233 8.68 13.87 9.57
CA THR A 233 9.76 13.03 9.02
C THR A 233 9.28 11.63 8.73
N GLY A 234 9.82 10.99 7.69
CA GLY A 234 9.43 9.64 7.32
C GLY A 234 10.27 9.02 6.22
N ILE A 235 10.07 7.72 5.99
CA ILE A 235 10.65 6.97 4.86
C ILE A 235 9.59 6.80 3.76
N CYS A 236 9.95 6.24 2.61
CA CYS A 236 9.04 6.03 1.49
C CYS A 236 7.69 5.39 1.88
N LEU A 237 7.72 4.41 2.78
CA LEU A 237 6.51 3.75 3.29
C LEU A 237 5.62 4.70 4.09
N ASP A 238 6.22 5.64 4.84
CA ASP A 238 5.51 6.64 5.64
C ASP A 238 4.82 7.68 4.74
N TYR A 239 5.53 8.18 3.72
CA TYR A 239 4.95 9.07 2.71
C TYR A 239 3.73 8.41 2.03
N ALA A 240 3.91 7.17 1.56
CA ALA A 240 2.84 6.42 0.89
C ALA A 240 1.64 6.18 1.83
N ALA A 241 1.88 5.86 3.11
CA ALA A 241 0.82 5.63 4.10
C ALA A 241 0.03 6.89 4.41
N VAL A 242 0.70 8.04 4.61
CA VAL A 242 0.04 9.33 4.85
C VAL A 242 -0.81 9.72 3.66
N MET A 243 -0.26 9.67 2.43
CA MET A 243 -1.02 10.00 1.22
C MET A 243 -2.21 9.07 1.01
N ALA A 244 -2.01 7.75 1.14
CA ALA A 244 -3.10 6.79 0.98
C ALA A 244 -4.20 7.01 2.03
N SER A 245 -3.84 7.32 3.28
CA SER A 245 -4.82 7.63 4.33
C SER A 245 -5.61 8.90 4.04
N MET A 246 -4.93 9.97 3.60
CA MET A 246 -5.57 11.21 3.18
C MET A 246 -6.56 10.98 2.02
N LEU A 247 -6.12 10.30 0.96
CA LEU A 247 -6.93 10.08 -0.24
C LEU A 247 -8.10 9.14 0.02
N ARG A 248 -7.87 8.02 0.75
CA ARG A 248 -8.95 7.09 1.13
C ARG A 248 -10.01 7.78 1.98
N SER A 249 -9.60 8.66 2.90
CA SER A 249 -10.54 9.44 3.72
C SER A 249 -11.37 10.44 2.91
N GLN A 250 -10.93 10.76 1.69
CA GLN A 250 -11.66 11.55 0.70
C GLN A 250 -12.39 10.69 -0.33
N ASN A 251 -12.60 9.40 -0.01
CA ASN A 251 -13.24 8.41 -0.89
C ASN A 251 -12.56 8.24 -2.26
N ILE A 252 -11.25 8.46 -2.32
CA ILE A 252 -10.43 8.23 -3.51
C ILE A 252 -9.70 6.89 -3.33
N PRO A 253 -10.06 5.84 -4.11
CA PRO A 253 -9.43 4.53 -3.97
C PRO A 253 -7.92 4.64 -4.23
N THR A 254 -7.12 4.24 -3.26
CA THR A 254 -5.66 4.40 -3.32
C THR A 254 -4.95 3.15 -2.84
N ARG A 255 -4.08 2.60 -3.69
CA ARG A 255 -3.16 1.51 -3.37
C ARG A 255 -1.92 2.07 -2.72
N LEU A 256 -1.48 1.48 -1.61
CA LEU A 256 -0.11 1.58 -1.17
C LEU A 256 0.64 0.41 -1.80
N GLU A 257 1.59 0.71 -2.65
CA GLU A 257 2.36 -0.28 -3.39
C GLU A 257 3.79 -0.38 -2.87
N VAL A 258 4.29 -1.61 -2.78
CA VAL A 258 5.67 -1.89 -2.37
C VAL A 258 6.31 -2.80 -3.40
N GLY A 259 7.52 -2.49 -3.81
CA GLY A 259 8.22 -3.24 -4.84
C GLY A 259 9.57 -2.65 -5.17
N TYR A 260 9.91 -2.61 -6.45
CA TYR A 260 11.16 -2.07 -6.92
C TYR A 260 10.94 -0.87 -7.83
N ALA A 261 11.61 0.24 -7.52
CA ALA A 261 11.76 1.40 -8.37
C ALA A 261 13.19 1.35 -8.94
N GLY A 262 13.34 0.88 -10.18
CA GLY A 262 14.63 0.47 -10.71
C GLY A 262 15.22 -0.69 -9.92
N GLN A 263 16.32 -0.46 -9.19
CA GLN A 263 16.97 -1.46 -8.33
C GLN A 263 16.65 -1.24 -6.83
N ALA A 264 16.06 -0.11 -6.46
CA ALA A 264 15.75 0.22 -5.08
C ALA A 264 14.43 -0.42 -4.65
N TYR A 265 14.42 -1.08 -3.47
CA TYR A 265 13.19 -1.52 -2.83
C TYR A 265 12.48 -0.30 -2.25
N HIS A 266 11.24 -0.06 -2.66
CA HIS A 266 10.58 1.22 -2.49
C HIS A 266 9.07 1.05 -2.24
N ALA A 267 8.43 2.10 -1.72
CA ALA A 267 6.99 2.20 -1.58
C ALA A 267 6.47 3.47 -2.25
N TRP A 268 5.31 3.36 -2.90
CA TRP A 268 4.62 4.45 -3.59
C TRP A 268 3.11 4.25 -3.54
N ILE A 269 2.34 5.13 -4.15
CA ILE A 269 0.89 4.96 -4.29
C ILE A 269 0.46 4.96 -5.75
N SER A 270 -0.67 4.30 -6.00
CA SER A 270 -1.48 4.45 -7.21
C SER A 270 -2.89 4.83 -6.80
N THR A 271 -3.49 5.78 -7.50
CA THR A 271 -4.84 6.28 -7.19
C THR A 271 -5.80 6.04 -8.34
N TYR A 272 -7.06 5.77 -8.01
CA TYR A 272 -8.14 5.73 -9.01
C TYR A 272 -8.77 7.11 -9.10
N ILE A 273 -8.72 7.70 -10.27
CA ILE A 273 -9.37 8.97 -10.58
C ILE A 273 -10.63 8.67 -11.39
N THR A 274 -11.76 9.21 -10.96
CA THR A 274 -13.03 9.08 -11.67
C THR A 274 -12.86 9.55 -13.12
N ASP A 275 -13.40 8.79 -14.06
CA ASP A 275 -13.32 9.00 -15.52
C ASP A 275 -11.93 8.81 -16.17
N VAL A 276 -10.87 8.60 -15.37
CA VAL A 276 -9.50 8.34 -15.85
C VAL A 276 -9.07 6.90 -15.62
N GLY A 277 -9.46 6.32 -14.48
CA GLY A 277 -9.03 4.98 -14.06
C GLY A 277 -7.85 4.99 -13.08
N TRP A 278 -7.16 3.85 -12.99
CA TRP A 278 -5.97 3.72 -12.13
C TRP A 278 -4.79 4.47 -12.73
N VAL A 279 -4.27 5.39 -11.96
CA VAL A 279 -3.08 6.15 -12.30
C VAL A 279 -1.96 5.67 -11.38
N ASN A 280 -0.93 5.08 -12.00
CA ASN A 280 0.20 4.48 -11.31
C ASN A 280 1.21 5.53 -10.91
N GLY A 281 1.62 5.50 -9.64
CA GLY A 281 2.51 6.51 -9.06
C GLY A 281 1.76 7.80 -8.71
N ILE A 282 2.49 8.77 -8.22
CA ILE A 282 1.92 10.08 -7.91
C ILE A 282 2.04 10.97 -9.11
N ILE A 283 0.96 11.63 -9.43
CA ILE A 283 0.80 12.42 -10.64
C ILE A 283 0.96 13.89 -10.31
N GLU A 284 1.82 14.55 -11.02
CA GLU A 284 1.76 15.99 -11.21
C GLU A 284 1.10 16.29 -12.56
N PHE A 285 0.08 17.11 -12.57
CA PHE A 285 -0.53 17.64 -13.77
C PHE A 285 -0.05 19.09 -13.96
N ASP A 286 0.74 19.33 -15.00
CA ASP A 286 1.29 20.67 -15.30
C ASP A 286 0.31 21.58 -16.06
N GLY A 287 -0.96 21.13 -16.22
CA GLY A 287 -2.00 21.79 -16.99
C GLY A 287 -2.12 21.25 -18.43
N VAL A 288 -1.19 20.40 -18.87
CA VAL A 288 -1.17 19.80 -20.22
C VAL A 288 -0.79 18.32 -20.18
N ASN A 289 0.17 17.96 -19.30
CA ASN A 289 0.72 16.59 -19.21
C ASN A 289 0.70 16.08 -17.79
N TRP A 290 0.55 14.77 -17.68
CA TRP A 290 0.67 14.03 -16.44
C TRP A 290 2.11 13.57 -16.24
N SER A 291 2.72 13.92 -15.12
CA SER A 291 4.00 13.35 -14.68
C SER A 291 3.78 12.37 -13.55
N LEU A 292 4.35 11.19 -13.69
CA LEU A 292 4.39 10.21 -12.62
C LEU A 292 5.44 10.65 -11.61
N MET A 293 5.05 10.92 -10.36
CA MET A 293 5.99 11.33 -9.32
C MET A 293 5.82 10.47 -8.06
N ASP A 294 6.93 9.86 -7.65
CA ASP A 294 7.04 9.25 -6.34
C ASP A 294 7.27 10.35 -5.29
N PRO A 295 6.47 10.45 -4.22
CA PRO A 295 6.60 11.53 -3.23
C PRO A 295 7.97 11.58 -2.59
N THR A 296 8.59 10.43 -2.34
CA THR A 296 9.91 10.37 -1.71
C THR A 296 10.98 10.91 -2.63
N PHE A 297 10.94 10.57 -3.91
CA PHE A 297 11.83 11.12 -4.91
C PHE A 297 11.57 12.61 -5.14
N ALA A 298 10.30 13.03 -5.16
CA ALA A 298 9.95 14.44 -5.32
C ALA A 298 10.50 15.31 -4.19
N ALA A 299 10.39 14.88 -2.94
CA ALA A 299 10.88 15.62 -1.78
C ALA A 299 12.42 15.72 -1.71
N ASN A 300 13.15 14.77 -2.30
CA ASN A 300 14.60 14.63 -2.13
C ASN A 300 15.43 14.79 -3.43
N SER A 301 14.80 15.05 -4.57
CA SER A 301 15.47 15.12 -5.85
C SER A 301 15.22 16.43 -6.58
N SER A 302 16.16 16.85 -7.44
CA SER A 302 15.91 17.99 -8.34
C SER A 302 14.85 17.62 -9.38
N GLU A 303 14.10 18.61 -9.87
CA GLU A 303 13.08 18.43 -10.91
C GLU A 303 13.59 17.69 -12.16
N THR A 304 14.82 17.97 -12.59
CA THR A 304 15.45 17.30 -13.73
C THR A 304 15.75 15.82 -13.43
N ALA A 305 16.22 15.50 -12.22
CA ALA A 305 16.46 14.11 -11.80
C ALA A 305 15.16 13.31 -11.74
N LEU A 306 14.08 13.93 -11.27
CA LEU A 306 12.72 13.37 -11.22
C LEU A 306 12.21 13.02 -12.62
N LYS A 307 12.23 13.96 -13.55
CA LYS A 307 11.77 13.76 -14.94
C LYS A 307 12.51 12.62 -15.65
N ASN A 308 13.81 12.48 -15.39
CA ASN A 308 14.62 11.41 -15.98
C ASN A 308 14.40 10.04 -15.34
N PHE A 309 14.07 9.98 -14.04
CA PHE A 309 13.90 8.74 -13.30
C PHE A 309 12.49 8.15 -13.48
N ILE A 310 11.47 8.97 -13.36
CA ILE A 310 10.08 8.50 -13.32
C ILE A 310 9.58 8.14 -14.73
N GLY A 311 9.89 8.96 -15.72
CA GLY A 311 9.54 8.69 -17.12
C GLY A 311 8.07 8.24 -17.28
N ASN A 312 7.88 7.10 -17.92
CA ASN A 312 6.56 6.49 -18.15
C ASN A 312 6.14 5.45 -17.08
N GLY A 313 6.78 5.42 -15.91
CA GLY A 313 6.51 4.45 -14.85
C GLY A 313 7.03 3.03 -15.10
N SER A 314 7.72 2.77 -16.21
CA SER A 314 8.25 1.45 -16.56
C SER A 314 9.31 0.92 -15.58
N ASN A 315 9.89 1.80 -14.77
CA ASN A 315 10.87 1.46 -13.75
C ASN A 315 10.27 0.87 -12.48
N TYR A 316 8.93 0.92 -12.32
CA TYR A 316 8.24 0.42 -11.13
C TYR A 316 7.76 -1.01 -11.33
N LYS A 317 8.14 -1.90 -10.42
CA LYS A 317 7.70 -3.31 -10.38
C LYS A 317 7.04 -3.60 -9.05
N THR A 318 5.73 -3.53 -9.01
CA THR A 318 4.93 -3.81 -7.81
C THR A 318 5.09 -5.27 -7.38
N LYS A 319 5.32 -5.47 -6.09
CA LYS A 319 5.39 -6.77 -5.44
C LYS A 319 4.21 -6.99 -4.49
N TYR A 320 3.83 -5.96 -3.76
CA TYR A 320 2.73 -5.98 -2.79
C TYR A 320 1.83 -4.75 -2.97
N ILE A 321 0.53 -4.93 -2.70
CA ILE A 321 -0.51 -3.90 -2.72
C ILE A 321 -1.28 -3.98 -1.40
N TYR A 322 -1.34 -2.86 -0.68
CA TYR A 322 -2.00 -2.74 0.62
C TYR A 322 -3.13 -1.72 0.61
#